data_e93662375fec91045f96f327e7c65270
#
_entry.id   e93662375fec91045f96f327e7c65270
#
_cell.length_a   1.000
_cell.length_b   1.000
_cell.length_c   1.000
_cell.angle_alpha   90.00
_cell.angle_beta   90.00
_cell.angle_gamma   90.00
#
_symmetry.space_group_name_H-M   'P 1'
#
loop_
_entity.id
_entity.type
_entity.pdbx_description
1 polymer ?
#
loop_
_entity_poly.entity_id
_entity_poly.type
_entity_poly.pdbx_seq_one_letter_code
_entity_poly.pdbx_strand_id
1 'polypeptide(L)'
;VKYGTVDGIWEANYKVPKKYGLKFSAVRDTNSPITFYTAGPFTDKEKEKIMSLPLPINPSQLPKLSAGWHPHYRSEICHNPVWEIALSDLGEKQEGYHPSHCGPVVISRPSAILYDVGGKQLARFSIDIEAPEGTIVDVAFTEDTIGKRPWVMKRRMIYMGARFITREGMNHFETFNPYGTRFVHINILNNQNKTVTLHQVKMISQVYPFTKTGSFECSDPLMNALWEMGWRTLRVCSEDFYVDTPFRERGLYAGDALPEYATTLATAGDSRLIKRCLELFQDMYAPLFTGTDGKEKLGDFPLITTLYWAWYLNRTNDKHFAGKLYPAYKNMITRIGNAHTQPNGLIEADYVFVEWTKIRRNNYSNTFFNALYARNCELLAMIAGQLGYKDDSVWFSTKARQVIHALQTCCWDDRKGAYYDGIAKDTPVKSYYPISSAIMSLFGYTTPQQEEKLKIFYEETLKDIGSKVRDGLATSYGGFYVLGALYRQGYAGRAEHFIRRYYSPMLFYLDDTMWEDFAENSELLTSGTLSHAWSSAPTYYMTTEVLGVKLGFPELMSADSILIAPQAENITWARGNVPHPKGNIYVDWHIKGNALYVNYTAPEGLTIKVQPRGKLATLALWVNGSQSTDHAQTK
;
A
#
# COMPACT_ATOMS: atom_id res chain seq x y z
N VAL A 1 -16.59 -15.24 3.85
CA VAL A 1 -17.03 -13.94 3.35
C VAL A 1 -18.20 -14.20 2.43
N LYS A 2 -19.42 -13.81 2.81
CA LYS A 2 -20.56 -13.81 1.91
C LYS A 2 -20.35 -12.62 0.97
N TYR A 3 -20.02 -12.90 -0.27
CA TYR A 3 -20.21 -11.92 -1.31
C TYR A 3 -21.71 -11.67 -1.40
N GLY A 4 -22.16 -10.57 -0.80
CA GLY A 4 -23.50 -10.07 -1.04
C GLY A 4 -23.66 -9.79 -2.54
N THR A 5 -24.87 -9.79 -3.02
CA THR A 5 -25.15 -9.27 -4.34
C THR A 5 -24.51 -7.89 -4.44
N VAL A 6 -23.81 -7.60 -5.52
CA VAL A 6 -23.16 -6.31 -5.78
C VAL A 6 -24.13 -5.14 -5.50
N ASP A 7 -25.42 -5.36 -5.69
CA ASP A 7 -26.50 -4.42 -5.40
C ASP A 7 -26.51 -3.86 -3.95
N GLY A 8 -26.30 -4.70 -2.94
CA GLY A 8 -26.33 -4.26 -1.53
C GLY A 8 -25.08 -3.49 -1.11
N ILE A 9 -23.93 -3.81 -1.68
CA ILE A 9 -22.66 -3.15 -1.37
C ILE A 9 -22.61 -1.75 -1.99
N TRP A 10 -23.16 -1.60 -3.21
CA TRP A 10 -23.18 -0.36 -3.95
C TRP A 10 -24.08 0.71 -3.29
N GLU A 11 -25.15 0.32 -2.67
CA GLU A 11 -26.10 1.25 -2.05
C GLU A 11 -25.66 1.70 -0.65
N ALA A 12 -24.94 0.89 0.10
CA ALA A 12 -24.74 1.10 1.52
C ALA A 12 -23.66 2.15 1.88
N ASN A 13 -22.56 2.28 1.11
CA ASN A 13 -21.38 2.98 1.63
C ASN A 13 -20.62 3.86 0.64
N TYR A 14 -21.03 3.99 -0.62
CA TYR A 14 -20.27 4.72 -1.63
C TYR A 14 -21.11 5.71 -2.45
N LYS A 15 -20.67 6.97 -2.52
CA LYS A 15 -21.32 8.00 -3.36
C LYS A 15 -21.15 7.75 -4.85
N VAL A 16 -20.04 7.13 -5.26
CA VAL A 16 -19.69 6.95 -6.68
C VAL A 16 -20.47 5.84 -7.34
N PRO A 17 -20.63 4.66 -6.74
CA PRO A 17 -21.48 3.61 -7.28
C PRO A 17 -22.95 4.04 -7.44
N LYS A 18 -23.52 4.74 -6.46
CA LYS A 18 -24.89 5.31 -6.59
C LYS A 18 -25.05 6.18 -7.83
N LYS A 19 -24.00 6.83 -8.28
CA LYS A 19 -24.00 7.66 -9.49
C LYS A 19 -24.36 6.89 -10.76
N TYR A 20 -24.03 5.61 -10.83
CA TYR A 20 -24.28 4.80 -12.01
C TYR A 20 -25.56 3.95 -11.92
N GLY A 21 -26.02 3.61 -10.70
CA GLY A 21 -27.28 2.89 -10.46
C GLY A 21 -27.43 1.61 -11.28
N LEU A 22 -26.32 0.89 -11.49
CA LEU A 22 -26.26 -0.33 -12.30
C LEU A 22 -26.40 -1.56 -11.41
N LYS A 23 -27.15 -2.55 -11.87
CA LYS A 23 -27.32 -3.83 -11.21
C LYS A 23 -26.53 -4.91 -11.93
N PHE A 24 -25.81 -5.72 -11.17
CA PHE A 24 -25.03 -6.84 -11.68
C PHE A 24 -25.57 -8.14 -11.12
N SER A 25 -25.65 -9.16 -11.97
CA SER A 25 -25.94 -10.51 -11.53
C SER A 25 -24.64 -11.32 -11.58
N ALA A 26 -24.24 -11.85 -10.43
CA ALA A 26 -23.09 -12.74 -10.32
C ALA A 26 -23.59 -14.18 -10.24
N VAL A 27 -23.05 -15.04 -11.08
CA VAL A 27 -23.22 -16.49 -10.97
C VAL A 27 -21.92 -17.04 -10.38
N ARG A 28 -22.01 -17.63 -9.21
CA ARG A 28 -20.88 -18.19 -8.49
C ARG A 28 -21.06 -19.69 -8.27
N ASP A 29 -20.07 -20.46 -8.70
CA ASP A 29 -19.93 -21.83 -8.22
C ASP A 29 -19.21 -21.81 -6.88
N THR A 30 -19.82 -22.42 -5.88
CA THR A 30 -19.26 -22.50 -4.51
C THR A 30 -17.96 -23.29 -4.44
N ASN A 31 -17.64 -24.05 -5.48
CA ASN A 31 -16.45 -24.91 -5.54
C ASN A 31 -15.28 -24.32 -6.35
N SER A 32 -15.46 -23.15 -6.94
CA SER A 32 -14.42 -22.48 -7.74
C SER A 32 -14.09 -21.09 -7.21
N PRO A 33 -12.80 -20.67 -7.22
CA PRO A 33 -12.43 -19.29 -6.94
C PRO A 33 -12.85 -18.32 -8.05
N ILE A 34 -13.26 -18.80 -9.22
CA ILE A 34 -13.60 -17.97 -10.37
C ILE A 34 -15.10 -17.73 -10.41
N THR A 35 -15.49 -16.46 -10.47
CA THR A 35 -16.88 -16.05 -10.64
C THR A 35 -17.10 -15.55 -12.06
N PHE A 36 -18.10 -16.08 -12.71
CA PHE A 36 -18.53 -15.64 -14.02
C PHE A 36 -19.69 -14.64 -13.89
N TYR A 37 -19.57 -13.50 -14.54
CA TYR A 37 -20.62 -12.50 -14.58
C TYR A 37 -21.33 -12.55 -15.92
N THR A 38 -22.63 -12.73 -15.88
CA THR A 38 -23.47 -12.52 -17.06
C THR A 38 -24.14 -11.17 -16.95
N ALA A 39 -24.16 -10.46 -18.02
CA ALA A 39 -24.89 -9.23 -18.12
C ALA A 39 -26.26 -9.49 -18.73
N GLY A 40 -27.29 -9.33 -17.97
CA GLY A 40 -28.57 -9.20 -18.56
C GLY A 40 -29.69 -10.07 -17.97
N PRO A 41 -30.91 -9.97 -18.48
CA PRO A 41 -31.33 -9.00 -19.49
C PRO A 41 -31.42 -7.58 -18.91
N PHE A 42 -30.78 -6.61 -19.57
CA PHE A 42 -30.98 -5.21 -19.26
C PHE A 42 -32.29 -4.71 -19.91
N THR A 43 -33.02 -3.87 -19.19
CA THR A 43 -34.08 -3.07 -19.77
C THR A 43 -33.50 -2.08 -20.79
N ASP A 44 -34.25 -1.61 -21.75
CA ASP A 44 -33.76 -0.66 -22.75
C ASP A 44 -33.28 0.64 -22.10
N LYS A 45 -33.92 1.06 -21.02
CA LYS A 45 -33.49 2.23 -20.21
C LYS A 45 -32.15 2.01 -19.52
N GLU A 46 -31.85 0.79 -19.06
CA GLU A 46 -30.53 0.45 -18.48
C GLU A 46 -29.46 0.36 -19.57
N LYS A 47 -29.79 -0.13 -20.76
CA LYS A 47 -28.91 -0.14 -21.93
C LYS A 47 -28.55 1.29 -22.35
N GLU A 48 -29.54 2.18 -22.50
CA GLU A 48 -29.29 3.60 -22.78
C GLU A 48 -28.40 4.25 -21.73
N LYS A 49 -28.65 3.99 -20.46
CA LYS A 49 -27.84 4.52 -19.37
C LYS A 49 -26.42 3.99 -19.41
N ILE A 50 -26.21 2.70 -19.67
CA ILE A 50 -24.87 2.11 -19.81
C ILE A 50 -24.14 2.70 -21.02
N MET A 51 -24.84 2.87 -22.13
CA MET A 51 -24.28 3.44 -23.36
C MET A 51 -24.00 4.94 -23.24
N SER A 52 -24.73 5.66 -22.41
CA SER A 52 -24.51 7.08 -22.15
C SER A 52 -23.39 7.33 -21.11
N LEU A 53 -22.93 6.30 -20.38
CA LEU A 53 -21.79 6.46 -19.52
C LEU A 53 -20.56 6.79 -20.36
N PRO A 54 -19.82 7.85 -20.00
CA PRO A 54 -18.59 8.13 -20.71
C PRO A 54 -17.70 6.91 -20.59
N LEU A 55 -17.23 6.40 -21.71
CA LEU A 55 -16.15 5.42 -21.68
C LEU A 55 -15.03 6.01 -20.84
N PRO A 56 -14.40 5.23 -19.95
CA PRO A 56 -13.28 5.73 -19.11
C PRO A 56 -12.17 6.33 -19.98
N ILE A 57 -12.11 5.92 -21.24
CA ILE A 57 -11.25 6.51 -22.27
C ILE A 57 -12.12 6.89 -23.47
N ASN A 58 -12.12 8.18 -23.79
CA ASN A 58 -12.56 8.60 -25.10
C ASN A 58 -11.52 8.09 -26.14
N PRO A 59 -11.93 7.28 -27.10
CA PRO A 59 -11.05 6.74 -28.11
C PRO A 59 -10.17 7.74 -28.84
N SER A 60 -10.70 8.93 -29.13
CA SER A 60 -9.94 10.02 -29.77
C SER A 60 -8.83 10.62 -28.87
N GLN A 61 -8.84 10.32 -27.57
CA GLN A 61 -7.89 10.79 -26.57
C GLN A 61 -6.81 9.76 -26.22
N LEU A 62 -6.87 8.56 -26.80
CA LEU A 62 -5.78 7.59 -26.66
C LEU A 62 -4.55 8.12 -27.38
N PRO A 63 -3.40 8.19 -26.71
CA PRO A 63 -2.18 8.55 -27.38
C PRO A 63 -1.89 7.53 -28.48
N LYS A 64 -1.47 8.02 -29.65
CA LYS A 64 -0.96 7.15 -30.69
C LYS A 64 0.23 6.38 -30.15
N LEU A 65 0.17 5.06 -30.20
CA LEU A 65 1.31 4.21 -29.84
C LEU A 65 2.49 4.60 -30.73
N SER A 66 3.63 4.89 -30.14
CA SER A 66 4.85 5.09 -30.89
C SER A 66 5.19 3.78 -31.62
N ALA A 67 5.55 3.90 -32.90
CA ALA A 67 6.01 2.77 -33.69
C ALA A 67 7.18 2.08 -32.95
N GLY A 68 7.00 0.81 -32.60
CA GLY A 68 8.01 0.01 -31.87
C GLY A 68 7.62 -0.38 -30.44
N TRP A 69 6.58 0.18 -29.86
CA TRP A 69 6.08 -0.21 -28.54
C TRP A 69 4.94 -1.22 -28.68
N HIS A 70 5.19 -2.47 -28.34
CA HIS A 70 4.24 -3.58 -28.27
C HIS A 70 3.20 -3.62 -29.38
N PRO A 71 3.51 -4.21 -30.56
CA PRO A 71 2.58 -4.26 -31.69
C PRO A 71 1.27 -5.01 -31.41
N HIS A 72 1.16 -5.65 -30.23
CA HIS A 72 -0.03 -6.36 -29.79
C HIS A 72 -1.00 -5.50 -28.97
N TYR A 73 -0.59 -4.31 -28.52
CA TYR A 73 -1.45 -3.40 -27.79
C TYR A 73 -2.04 -2.39 -28.77
N ARG A 74 -3.13 -2.75 -29.39
CA ARG A 74 -3.80 -1.83 -30.29
C ARG A 74 -4.86 -1.04 -29.53
N SER A 75 -4.95 0.24 -29.87
CA SER A 75 -6.04 1.10 -29.42
C SER A 75 -7.42 0.51 -29.76
N GLU A 76 -7.50 -0.37 -30.74
CA GLU A 76 -8.72 -1.06 -31.14
C GLU A 76 -9.32 -1.93 -30.03
N ILE A 77 -8.54 -2.45 -29.07
CA ILE A 77 -9.10 -3.15 -27.91
C ILE A 77 -10.02 -2.22 -27.11
N CYS A 78 -9.65 -0.95 -26.97
CA CYS A 78 -10.43 0.04 -26.26
C CYS A 78 -11.58 0.63 -27.11
N HIS A 79 -11.55 0.42 -28.42
CA HIS A 79 -12.49 0.97 -29.41
C HIS A 79 -13.34 -0.04 -30.08
N ASN A 80 -13.17 -1.28 -29.72
CA ASN A 80 -13.83 -2.35 -30.44
C ASN A 80 -15.34 -2.22 -30.28
N PRO A 81 -16.10 -2.08 -31.40
CA PRO A 81 -17.56 -2.04 -31.37
C PRO A 81 -18.16 -3.25 -30.65
N VAL A 82 -17.42 -4.36 -30.57
CA VAL A 82 -17.86 -5.56 -29.86
C VAL A 82 -18.05 -5.34 -28.38
N TRP A 83 -17.34 -4.40 -27.76
CA TRP A 83 -17.63 -4.00 -26.38
C TRP A 83 -19.06 -3.45 -26.25
N GLU A 84 -19.52 -2.72 -27.24
CA GLU A 84 -20.89 -2.21 -27.32
C GLU A 84 -21.88 -3.31 -27.69
N ILE A 85 -21.54 -4.16 -28.66
CA ILE A 85 -22.33 -5.33 -29.03
C ILE A 85 -22.38 -6.34 -27.88
N ALA A 86 -21.26 -6.58 -27.22
CA ALA A 86 -21.18 -7.45 -26.06
C ALA A 86 -22.06 -6.97 -24.90
N LEU A 87 -22.27 -5.68 -24.74
CA LEU A 87 -23.20 -5.14 -23.73
C LEU A 87 -24.66 -5.45 -24.08
N SER A 88 -25.02 -5.49 -25.34
CA SER A 88 -26.36 -5.90 -25.78
C SER A 88 -26.55 -7.42 -25.75
N ASP A 89 -25.50 -8.17 -26.08
CA ASP A 89 -25.49 -9.64 -26.11
C ASP A 89 -25.16 -10.26 -24.72
N LEU A 90 -24.67 -9.48 -23.81
CA LEU A 90 -24.45 -9.89 -22.41
C LEU A 90 -25.78 -10.23 -21.69
N GLY A 91 -26.92 -10.16 -22.43
CA GLY A 91 -28.23 -10.57 -21.95
C GLY A 91 -28.48 -12.09 -21.93
N GLU A 92 -27.67 -12.88 -22.60
CA GLU A 92 -27.82 -14.34 -22.52
C GLU A 92 -27.14 -14.88 -21.24
N LYS A 93 -27.99 -15.38 -20.37
CA LYS A 93 -27.61 -16.00 -19.11
C LYS A 93 -26.87 -17.30 -19.40
N GLN A 94 -25.56 -17.31 -19.24
CA GLN A 94 -24.80 -18.56 -19.18
C GLN A 94 -24.68 -18.97 -17.70
N GLU A 95 -25.73 -19.61 -17.19
CA GLU A 95 -25.73 -20.07 -15.80
C GLU A 95 -24.70 -21.18 -15.59
N GLY A 96 -23.94 -21.06 -14.52
CA GLY A 96 -23.09 -22.12 -14.00
C GLY A 96 -21.79 -22.37 -14.75
N TYR A 97 -21.31 -21.39 -15.54
CA TYR A 97 -20.05 -21.55 -16.26
C TYR A 97 -18.82 -21.27 -15.40
N HIS A 98 -18.01 -22.29 -15.26
CA HIS A 98 -16.69 -22.23 -14.60
C HIS A 98 -15.61 -22.75 -15.54
N PRO A 99 -14.70 -21.88 -16.03
CA PRO A 99 -13.67 -22.28 -16.96
C PRO A 99 -12.75 -23.39 -16.44
N SER A 100 -12.54 -23.41 -15.12
CA SER A 100 -11.66 -24.40 -14.48
C SER A 100 -12.32 -25.73 -14.15
N HIS A 101 -13.67 -25.83 -14.15
CA HIS A 101 -14.38 -26.98 -13.58
C HIS A 101 -15.55 -27.51 -14.40
N CYS A 102 -16.13 -26.71 -15.30
CA CYS A 102 -17.41 -27.05 -15.95
C CYS A 102 -17.29 -27.46 -17.40
N GLY A 103 -16.09 -27.75 -17.87
CA GLY A 103 -15.90 -28.14 -19.26
C GLY A 103 -15.86 -26.97 -20.24
N PRO A 104 -15.79 -27.26 -21.54
CA PRO A 104 -15.61 -26.26 -22.59
C PRO A 104 -16.80 -25.31 -22.75
N VAL A 105 -16.54 -24.01 -22.97
CA VAL A 105 -17.55 -23.06 -23.45
C VAL A 105 -17.62 -23.08 -24.96
N VAL A 106 -18.80 -23.28 -25.46
CA VAL A 106 -19.07 -23.28 -26.91
C VAL A 106 -19.69 -21.95 -27.30
N ILE A 107 -19.04 -21.23 -28.18
CA ILE A 107 -19.45 -19.92 -28.70
C ILE A 107 -19.68 -20.04 -30.19
N SER A 108 -20.90 -19.75 -30.66
CA SER A 108 -21.27 -19.84 -32.07
C SER A 108 -21.31 -18.50 -32.81
N ARG A 109 -21.19 -17.39 -32.07
CA ARG A 109 -21.24 -16.02 -32.61
C ARG A 109 -20.24 -15.13 -31.89
N PRO A 110 -19.88 -13.96 -32.43
CA PRO A 110 -19.06 -13.00 -31.69
C PRO A 110 -19.65 -12.72 -30.31
N SER A 111 -18.85 -12.93 -29.27
CA SER A 111 -19.29 -12.84 -27.87
C SER A 111 -18.21 -12.27 -26.96
N ALA A 112 -18.65 -11.67 -25.87
CA ALA A 112 -17.79 -11.23 -24.80
C ALA A 112 -18.05 -12.05 -23.53
N ILE A 113 -16.99 -12.38 -22.83
CA ILE A 113 -17.00 -13.18 -21.61
C ILE A 113 -16.24 -12.43 -20.55
N LEU A 114 -16.85 -12.22 -19.39
CA LEU A 114 -16.24 -11.58 -18.25
C LEU A 114 -16.04 -12.58 -17.12
N TYR A 115 -14.81 -12.70 -16.66
CA TYR A 115 -14.45 -13.52 -15.50
C TYR A 115 -14.11 -12.64 -14.30
N ASP A 116 -14.66 -12.95 -13.12
CA ASP A 116 -14.14 -12.51 -11.84
C ASP A 116 -13.29 -13.64 -11.26
N VAL A 117 -11.99 -13.42 -11.10
CA VAL A 117 -11.08 -14.42 -10.54
C VAL A 117 -11.16 -14.52 -9.01
N GLY A 118 -12.15 -13.88 -8.40
CA GLY A 118 -12.48 -13.99 -6.98
C GLY A 118 -11.67 -13.10 -6.03
N GLY A 119 -10.73 -12.34 -6.56
CA GLY A 119 -9.89 -11.39 -5.81
C GLY A 119 -8.75 -10.92 -6.70
N LYS A 120 -8.11 -9.81 -6.32
CA LYS A 120 -7.00 -9.30 -7.10
C LYS A 120 -5.80 -10.24 -7.08
N GLN A 121 -5.23 -10.46 -8.24
CA GLN A 121 -4.10 -11.32 -8.49
C GLN A 121 -3.04 -10.58 -9.30
N LEU A 122 -1.79 -10.94 -9.10
CA LEU A 122 -0.73 -10.70 -10.07
C LEU A 122 -0.43 -12.03 -10.74
N ALA A 123 -0.82 -12.17 -12.01
CA ALA A 123 -0.80 -13.47 -12.67
C ALA A 123 -0.64 -13.35 -14.19
N ARG A 124 -0.02 -14.36 -14.81
CA ARG A 124 -0.08 -14.55 -16.25
C ARG A 124 -1.40 -15.21 -16.63
N PHE A 125 -1.94 -14.80 -17.75
CA PHE A 125 -3.14 -15.38 -18.32
C PHE A 125 -2.78 -16.49 -19.29
N SER A 126 -3.53 -17.59 -19.25
CA SER A 126 -3.39 -18.72 -20.18
C SER A 126 -4.78 -19.18 -20.66
N ILE A 127 -4.88 -19.52 -21.95
CA ILE A 127 -6.10 -20.01 -22.57
C ILE A 127 -5.80 -21.13 -23.56
N ASP A 128 -6.60 -22.18 -23.49
CA ASP A 128 -6.69 -23.24 -24.50
C ASP A 128 -7.99 -23.08 -25.26
N ILE A 129 -7.91 -22.88 -26.57
CA ILE A 129 -9.07 -22.55 -27.43
C ILE A 129 -9.00 -23.29 -28.74
N GLU A 130 -10.11 -23.90 -29.13
CA GLU A 130 -10.31 -24.44 -30.46
C GLU A 130 -11.18 -23.47 -31.29
N ALA A 131 -10.63 -23.01 -32.38
CA ALA A 131 -11.26 -21.95 -33.19
C ALA A 131 -10.90 -22.05 -34.67
N PRO A 132 -11.73 -21.48 -35.58
CA PRO A 132 -11.35 -21.24 -36.97
C PRO A 132 -10.13 -20.33 -37.06
N GLU A 133 -9.35 -20.52 -38.13
CA GLU A 133 -8.26 -19.60 -38.47
C GLU A 133 -8.76 -18.15 -38.58
N GLY A 134 -8.02 -17.21 -38.04
CA GLY A 134 -8.33 -15.78 -38.09
C GLY A 134 -9.36 -15.32 -37.06
N THR A 135 -9.80 -16.18 -36.13
CA THR A 135 -10.60 -15.72 -34.99
C THR A 135 -9.74 -14.81 -34.12
N ILE A 136 -10.27 -13.64 -33.81
CA ILE A 136 -9.60 -12.65 -32.96
C ILE A 136 -10.05 -12.88 -31.51
N VAL A 137 -9.09 -13.02 -30.63
CA VAL A 137 -9.30 -13.13 -29.18
C VAL A 137 -8.64 -11.93 -28.51
N ASP A 138 -9.46 -11.00 -28.02
CA ASP A 138 -9.03 -9.84 -27.24
C ASP A 138 -9.23 -10.11 -25.78
N VAL A 139 -8.18 -9.94 -25.00
CA VAL A 139 -8.20 -10.12 -23.54
C VAL A 139 -7.84 -8.80 -22.87
N ALA A 140 -8.68 -8.34 -21.94
CA ALA A 140 -8.37 -7.18 -21.11
C ALA A 140 -8.38 -7.55 -19.62
N PHE A 141 -7.48 -6.94 -18.87
CA PHE A 141 -7.26 -7.16 -17.45
C PHE A 141 -7.60 -5.90 -16.68
N THR A 142 -8.43 -6.00 -15.64
CA THR A 142 -8.84 -4.82 -14.86
C THR A 142 -9.00 -5.14 -13.38
N GLU A 143 -8.84 -4.12 -12.55
CA GLU A 143 -9.10 -4.24 -11.11
C GLU A 143 -10.59 -4.12 -10.80
N ASP A 144 -11.34 -3.43 -11.65
CA ASP A 144 -12.77 -3.19 -11.51
C ASP A 144 -13.48 -3.15 -12.86
N THR A 145 -14.80 -3.08 -12.84
CA THR A 145 -15.65 -2.97 -14.03
C THR A 145 -16.68 -1.85 -13.87
N ILE A 146 -16.95 -1.14 -14.95
CA ILE A 146 -18.10 -0.23 -15.04
C ILE A 146 -19.11 -0.83 -16.00
N GLY A 147 -20.32 -1.10 -15.50
CA GLY A 147 -21.37 -1.66 -16.35
C GLY A 147 -20.93 -2.92 -17.07
N LYS A 148 -20.09 -3.76 -16.43
CA LYS A 148 -19.46 -4.97 -16.99
C LYS A 148 -18.49 -4.70 -18.15
N ARG A 149 -18.09 -3.46 -18.34
CA ARG A 149 -16.95 -3.10 -19.18
C ARG A 149 -15.69 -3.11 -18.35
N PRO A 150 -14.55 -3.56 -18.90
CA PRO A 150 -13.29 -3.37 -18.22
C PRO A 150 -13.07 -1.88 -18.01
N TRP A 151 -12.66 -1.54 -16.79
CA TRP A 151 -12.23 -0.19 -16.48
C TRP A 151 -10.83 0.01 -17.02
N VAL A 152 -10.68 0.51 -18.21
CA VAL A 152 -9.38 0.87 -18.77
C VAL A 152 -9.04 2.28 -18.32
N MET A 153 -8.06 2.39 -17.45
CA MET A 153 -7.68 3.70 -16.88
C MET A 153 -7.13 4.66 -17.93
N LYS A 154 -7.59 5.91 -17.84
CA LYS A 154 -7.20 7.01 -18.74
C LYS A 154 -5.76 7.48 -18.55
N ARG A 155 -5.14 7.22 -17.40
CA ARG A 155 -3.81 7.74 -17.09
C ARG A 155 -2.69 6.84 -17.59
N ARG A 156 -1.77 7.47 -18.35
CA ARG A 156 -0.44 6.97 -18.72
C ARG A 156 -0.42 5.69 -19.54
N MET A 157 -0.98 5.72 -20.77
CA MET A 157 -0.59 4.82 -21.89
C MET A 157 -0.31 3.34 -21.57
N ILE A 158 -0.83 2.79 -20.48
CA ILE A 158 -0.64 1.39 -20.13
C ILE A 158 -1.88 0.62 -20.56
N TYR A 159 -1.72 -0.23 -21.55
CA TYR A 159 -2.77 -1.08 -22.02
C TYR A 159 -2.72 -2.41 -21.28
N MET A 160 -3.74 -2.64 -20.45
CA MET A 160 -3.88 -3.88 -19.70
C MET A 160 -4.66 -4.88 -20.55
N GLY A 161 -4.02 -5.38 -21.61
CA GLY A 161 -4.67 -6.34 -22.50
C GLY A 161 -3.73 -6.94 -23.53
N ALA A 162 -4.23 -7.96 -24.23
CA ALA A 162 -3.52 -8.64 -25.29
C ALA A 162 -4.50 -9.08 -26.38
N ARG A 163 -4.04 -9.14 -27.62
CA ARG A 163 -4.77 -9.71 -28.76
C ARG A 163 -3.95 -10.86 -29.31
N PHE A 164 -4.62 -11.98 -29.59
CA PHE A 164 -4.04 -13.01 -30.44
C PHE A 164 -5.05 -13.45 -31.50
N ILE A 165 -4.51 -13.99 -32.59
CA ILE A 165 -5.29 -14.47 -33.74
C ILE A 165 -5.03 -15.96 -33.85
N THR A 166 -6.12 -16.76 -33.92
CA THR A 166 -6.02 -18.21 -33.91
C THR A 166 -5.60 -18.77 -35.26
N ARG A 167 -4.97 -19.95 -35.22
CA ARG A 167 -4.87 -20.89 -36.34
C ARG A 167 -6.10 -21.80 -36.32
N GLU A 168 -6.36 -22.53 -37.41
CA GLU A 168 -7.43 -23.53 -37.44
C GLU A 168 -7.19 -24.62 -36.38
N GLY A 169 -8.23 -24.96 -35.61
CA GLY A 169 -8.18 -25.98 -34.56
C GLY A 169 -7.69 -25.50 -33.22
N MET A 170 -6.97 -26.34 -32.51
CA MET A 170 -6.50 -26.09 -31.16
C MET A 170 -5.37 -25.06 -31.11
N ASN A 171 -5.53 -24.08 -30.24
CA ASN A 171 -4.55 -23.04 -29.94
C ASN A 171 -4.30 -22.97 -28.43
N HIS A 172 -3.05 -22.71 -28.08
CA HIS A 172 -2.65 -22.36 -26.73
C HIS A 172 -2.01 -20.99 -26.74
N PHE A 173 -2.42 -20.12 -25.84
CA PHE A 173 -1.84 -18.79 -25.64
C PHE A 173 -1.62 -18.53 -24.17
N GLU A 174 -0.44 -18.00 -23.84
CA GLU A 174 -0.07 -17.56 -22.50
C GLU A 174 0.61 -16.20 -22.60
N THR A 175 0.29 -15.26 -21.71
CA THR A 175 0.94 -13.95 -21.66
C THR A 175 2.36 -14.04 -21.10
N PHE A 176 3.29 -13.28 -21.68
CA PHE A 176 4.68 -13.21 -21.16
C PHE A 176 4.72 -12.50 -19.81
N ASN A 177 4.02 -11.37 -19.70
CA ASN A 177 4.00 -10.56 -18.48
C ASN A 177 2.82 -10.96 -17.60
N PRO A 178 2.97 -10.93 -16.28
CA PRO A 178 1.84 -10.96 -15.38
C PRO A 178 1.09 -9.62 -15.43
N TYR A 179 -0.19 -9.69 -15.12
CA TYR A 179 -1.09 -8.55 -15.00
C TYR A 179 -1.73 -8.54 -13.62
N GLY A 180 -1.78 -7.36 -13.00
CA GLY A 180 -2.58 -7.12 -11.82
C GLY A 180 -4.05 -7.06 -12.24
N THR A 181 -4.88 -7.97 -11.76
CA THR A 181 -6.28 -8.04 -12.23
C THR A 181 -7.17 -8.75 -11.23
N ARG A 182 -8.44 -8.38 -11.21
CA ARG A 182 -9.53 -9.17 -10.66
C ARG A 182 -10.48 -9.63 -11.75
N PHE A 183 -10.69 -8.82 -12.79
CA PHE A 183 -11.61 -9.12 -13.87
C PHE A 183 -10.85 -9.33 -15.16
N VAL A 184 -11.14 -10.45 -15.81
CA VAL A 184 -10.59 -10.79 -17.13
C VAL A 184 -11.72 -10.77 -18.12
N HIS A 185 -11.60 -9.92 -19.12
CA HIS A 185 -12.58 -9.77 -20.17
C HIS A 185 -12.04 -10.34 -21.49
N ILE A 186 -12.72 -11.33 -22.03
CA ILE A 186 -12.35 -12.02 -23.28
C ILE A 186 -13.40 -11.72 -24.34
N ASN A 187 -12.99 -11.17 -25.48
CA ASN A 187 -13.83 -10.99 -26.64
C ASN A 187 -13.41 -11.94 -27.73
N ILE A 188 -14.38 -12.68 -28.24
CA ILE A 188 -14.22 -13.56 -29.38
C ILE A 188 -14.86 -12.89 -30.59
N LEU A 189 -14.07 -12.60 -31.61
CA LEU A 189 -14.46 -11.84 -32.80
C LEU A 189 -14.08 -12.60 -34.06
N ASN A 190 -14.74 -12.25 -35.16
CA ASN A 190 -14.41 -12.76 -36.51
C ASN A 190 -14.32 -14.29 -36.57
N ASN A 191 -15.22 -14.97 -35.82
CA ASN A 191 -15.29 -16.44 -35.85
C ASN A 191 -16.02 -17.00 -37.09
N GLN A 192 -16.34 -16.17 -38.06
CA GLN A 192 -17.01 -16.54 -39.33
C GLN A 192 -18.33 -17.31 -39.15
N ASN A 193 -19.05 -17.05 -38.04
CA ASN A 193 -20.22 -17.78 -37.60
C ASN A 193 -19.99 -19.30 -37.41
N LYS A 194 -18.73 -19.70 -37.21
CA LYS A 194 -18.35 -21.05 -36.83
C LYS A 194 -18.21 -21.14 -35.31
N THR A 195 -18.24 -22.34 -34.81
CA THR A 195 -18.07 -22.63 -33.38
C THR A 195 -16.65 -22.37 -32.93
N VAL A 196 -16.53 -21.71 -31.77
CA VAL A 196 -15.30 -21.57 -31.02
C VAL A 196 -15.51 -22.26 -29.68
N THR A 197 -14.55 -23.05 -29.24
CA THR A 197 -14.61 -23.74 -27.94
C THR A 197 -13.48 -23.27 -27.06
N LEU A 198 -13.82 -22.63 -25.95
CA LEU A 198 -12.87 -22.33 -24.88
C LEU A 198 -12.74 -23.57 -23.99
N HIS A 199 -11.62 -24.26 -24.06
CA HIS A 199 -11.39 -25.49 -23.27
C HIS A 199 -10.92 -25.19 -21.88
N GLN A 200 -10.03 -24.19 -21.73
CA GLN A 200 -9.48 -23.81 -20.44
C GLN A 200 -9.07 -22.34 -20.42
N VAL A 201 -9.35 -21.66 -19.31
CA VAL A 201 -8.82 -20.34 -18.95
C VAL A 201 -8.16 -20.44 -17.60
N LYS A 202 -6.92 -19.97 -17.47
CA LYS A 202 -6.12 -20.01 -16.23
C LYS A 202 -5.51 -18.66 -15.91
N MET A 203 -5.42 -18.38 -14.62
CA MET A 203 -4.54 -17.35 -14.07
C MET A 203 -3.38 -18.03 -13.33
N ILE A 204 -2.15 -17.81 -13.79
CA ILE A 204 -0.93 -18.41 -13.26
C ILE A 204 -0.28 -17.37 -12.35
N SER A 205 -0.48 -17.50 -11.05
CA SER A 205 0.03 -16.54 -10.05
C SER A 205 1.56 -16.39 -10.16
N GLN A 206 2.02 -15.14 -10.15
CA GLN A 206 3.43 -14.79 -10.23
C GLN A 206 3.77 -13.74 -9.18
N VAL A 207 3.77 -14.15 -7.93
CA VAL A 207 4.08 -13.30 -6.77
C VAL A 207 5.28 -13.88 -6.02
N TYR A 208 5.97 -13.03 -5.25
CA TYR A 208 7.04 -13.48 -4.37
C TYR A 208 6.52 -14.54 -3.38
N PRO A 209 7.22 -15.68 -3.19
CA PRO A 209 6.72 -16.81 -2.41
C PRO A 209 6.90 -16.60 -0.90
N PHE A 210 6.28 -15.56 -0.36
CA PHE A 210 6.22 -15.37 1.08
C PHE A 210 5.50 -16.54 1.78
N THR A 211 6.04 -16.95 2.92
CA THR A 211 5.35 -17.84 3.85
C THR A 211 4.73 -16.98 4.95
N LYS A 212 3.42 -16.87 4.95
CA LYS A 212 2.68 -16.16 6.00
C LYS A 212 2.73 -16.97 7.30
N THR A 213 3.37 -16.43 8.32
CA THR A 213 3.42 -17.02 9.67
C THR A 213 2.85 -16.07 10.71
N GLY A 214 2.72 -14.78 10.37
CA GLY A 214 2.03 -13.78 11.18
C GLY A 214 0.53 -13.95 11.16
N SER A 215 -0.11 -13.60 12.27
CA SER A 215 -1.56 -13.55 12.41
C SER A 215 -1.97 -12.48 13.41
N PHE A 216 -3.19 -11.97 13.26
CA PHE A 216 -3.77 -10.98 14.15
C PHE A 216 -5.28 -11.20 14.24
N GLU A 217 -5.78 -11.18 15.44
CA GLU A 217 -7.21 -11.18 15.74
C GLU A 217 -7.46 -10.33 16.99
N CYS A 218 -8.52 -9.55 16.96
CA CYS A 218 -8.93 -8.73 18.10
C CYS A 218 -10.46 -8.68 18.25
N SER A 219 -10.94 -7.99 19.26
CA SER A 219 -12.38 -7.86 19.54
C SER A 219 -13.16 -7.06 18.48
N ASP A 220 -12.49 -6.46 17.50
CA ASP A 220 -13.09 -5.73 16.39
C ASP A 220 -12.96 -6.50 15.07
N PRO A 221 -14.05 -7.11 14.55
CA PRO A 221 -14.02 -7.89 13.31
C PRO A 221 -13.58 -7.08 12.07
N LEU A 222 -13.84 -5.76 12.07
CA LEU A 222 -13.45 -4.88 10.96
C LEU A 222 -11.93 -4.72 10.92
N MET A 223 -11.29 -4.54 12.06
CA MET A 223 -9.84 -4.47 12.14
C MET A 223 -9.18 -5.79 11.73
N ASN A 224 -9.79 -6.94 12.09
CA ASN A 224 -9.32 -8.25 11.65
C ASN A 224 -9.33 -8.37 10.11
N ALA A 225 -10.44 -7.95 9.49
CA ALA A 225 -10.56 -7.96 8.03
C ALA A 225 -9.55 -7.02 7.34
N LEU A 226 -9.32 -5.83 7.91
CA LEU A 226 -8.32 -4.88 7.40
C LEU A 226 -6.89 -5.41 7.52
N TRP A 227 -6.57 -6.11 8.61
CA TRP A 227 -5.26 -6.73 8.77
C TRP A 227 -4.98 -7.76 7.66
N GLU A 228 -5.94 -8.63 7.37
CA GLU A 228 -5.86 -9.62 6.31
C GLU A 228 -5.81 -8.96 4.91
N MET A 229 -6.53 -7.87 4.72
CA MET A 229 -6.51 -7.11 3.47
C MET A 229 -5.12 -6.53 3.17
N GLY A 230 -4.41 -5.99 4.18
CA GLY A 230 -3.05 -5.49 4.00
C GLY A 230 -2.06 -6.59 3.62
N TRP A 231 -2.20 -7.78 4.20
CA TRP A 231 -1.40 -8.94 3.76
C TRP A 231 -1.66 -9.31 2.30
N ARG A 232 -2.94 -9.37 1.88
CA ARG A 232 -3.29 -9.68 0.49
C ARG A 232 -2.74 -8.64 -0.47
N THR A 233 -2.81 -7.36 -0.09
CA THR A 233 -2.28 -6.25 -0.88
C THR A 233 -0.76 -6.36 -1.02
N LEU A 234 -0.04 -6.56 0.07
CA LEU A 234 1.41 -6.78 0.03
C LEU A 234 1.77 -7.93 -0.92
N ARG A 235 1.05 -9.06 -0.82
CA ARG A 235 1.35 -10.25 -1.63
C ARG A 235 1.28 -9.97 -3.12
N VAL A 236 0.26 -9.23 -3.59
CA VAL A 236 0.10 -8.92 -5.02
C VAL A 236 1.01 -7.78 -5.49
N CYS A 237 1.57 -6.99 -4.57
CA CYS A 237 2.58 -5.97 -4.83
C CYS A 237 4.03 -6.47 -4.62
N SER A 238 4.25 -7.78 -4.53
CA SER A 238 5.58 -8.37 -4.32
C SER A 238 5.93 -9.33 -5.45
N GLU A 239 6.90 -8.92 -6.26
CA GLU A 239 7.48 -9.70 -7.37
C GLU A 239 8.91 -10.16 -7.01
N ASP A 240 9.89 -9.96 -7.86
CA ASP A 240 11.32 -10.08 -7.54
C ASP A 240 11.86 -8.82 -6.83
N PHE A 241 11.03 -7.83 -6.65
CA PHE A 241 11.15 -6.64 -5.80
C PHE A 241 9.75 -6.15 -5.39
N TYR A 242 9.67 -5.18 -4.48
CA TYR A 242 8.40 -4.52 -4.16
C TYR A 242 7.96 -3.63 -5.32
N VAL A 243 6.66 -3.64 -5.61
CA VAL A 243 6.04 -2.77 -6.62
C VAL A 243 4.89 -1.98 -5.99
N ASP A 244 4.78 -0.71 -6.33
CA ASP A 244 3.71 0.17 -5.88
C ASP A 244 2.32 -0.47 -6.05
N THR A 245 2.07 -1.01 -7.23
CA THR A 245 0.81 -1.65 -7.63
C THR A 245 1.07 -2.77 -8.64
N PRO A 246 0.32 -3.88 -8.59
CA PRO A 246 0.43 -4.93 -9.61
C PRO A 246 -0.23 -4.54 -10.94
N PHE A 247 -1.11 -3.51 -10.94
CA PHE A 247 -1.98 -3.20 -12.08
C PHE A 247 -1.31 -2.27 -13.09
N ARG A 248 -0.90 -1.07 -12.68
CA ARG A 248 -0.55 0.02 -13.62
C ARG A 248 0.95 0.17 -13.84
N GLU A 249 1.65 0.68 -12.84
CA GLU A 249 3.05 1.10 -12.98
C GLU A 249 4.01 -0.06 -12.77
N ARG A 250 3.74 -0.89 -11.77
CA ARG A 250 4.62 -1.99 -11.33
C ARG A 250 6.06 -1.50 -11.13
N GLY A 251 6.17 -0.33 -10.51
CA GLY A 251 7.42 0.36 -10.27
C GLY A 251 7.96 0.12 -8.87
N LEU A 252 9.29 0.04 -8.75
CA LEU A 252 9.96 0.03 -7.46
C LEU A 252 10.11 1.48 -6.98
N TYR A 253 9.38 1.85 -5.92
CA TYR A 253 9.46 3.16 -5.30
C TYR A 253 9.93 3.08 -3.85
N ALA A 254 10.86 3.96 -3.47
CA ALA A 254 11.44 3.93 -2.13
C ALA A 254 10.44 4.31 -1.03
N GLY A 255 9.48 5.19 -1.33
CA GLY A 255 8.41 5.54 -0.40
C GLY A 255 7.51 4.36 -0.08
N ASP A 256 7.10 3.63 -1.11
CA ASP A 256 6.21 2.46 -1.04
C ASP A 256 6.87 1.31 -0.29
N ALA A 257 8.15 1.06 -0.54
CA ALA A 257 8.90 -0.02 0.08
C ALA A 257 8.94 0.06 1.62
N LEU A 258 8.72 1.22 2.24
CA LEU A 258 8.73 1.35 3.70
C LEU A 258 7.50 0.70 4.35
N PRO A 259 6.25 1.05 4.04
CA PRO A 259 5.08 0.34 4.56
C PRO A 259 4.99 -1.12 4.08
N GLU A 260 5.51 -1.44 2.89
CA GLU A 260 5.58 -2.82 2.39
C GLU A 260 6.50 -3.68 3.26
N TYR A 261 7.69 -3.20 3.56
CA TYR A 261 8.61 -3.91 4.45
C TYR A 261 8.06 -4.02 5.87
N ALA A 262 7.44 -2.95 6.39
CA ALA A 262 6.77 -2.97 7.68
C ALA A 262 5.71 -4.10 7.75
N THR A 263 4.87 -4.19 6.72
CA THR A 263 3.83 -5.22 6.60
C THR A 263 4.44 -6.61 6.42
N THR A 264 5.53 -6.74 5.65
CA THR A 264 6.26 -8.00 5.52
C THR A 264 6.76 -8.51 6.86
N LEU A 265 7.31 -7.64 7.70
CA LEU A 265 7.78 -8.03 9.03
C LEU A 265 6.64 -8.46 9.96
N ALA A 266 5.47 -7.83 9.84
CA ALA A 266 4.29 -8.19 10.62
C ALA A 266 3.66 -9.52 10.17
N THR A 267 3.81 -9.92 8.90
CA THR A 267 3.05 -11.03 8.31
C THR A 267 3.89 -12.24 7.93
N ALA A 268 5.09 -12.05 7.39
CA ALA A 268 5.97 -13.10 6.88
C ALA A 268 7.38 -13.11 7.52
N GLY A 269 7.82 -11.98 8.08
CA GLY A 269 9.15 -11.85 8.70
C GLY A 269 10.35 -11.96 7.76
N ASP A 270 10.11 -11.97 6.44
CA ASP A 270 11.12 -12.19 5.41
C ASP A 270 11.81 -10.88 5.03
N SER A 271 13.12 -10.81 5.19
CA SER A 271 13.92 -9.62 4.84
C SER A 271 14.71 -9.77 3.54
N ARG A 272 14.51 -10.85 2.77
CA ARG A 272 15.27 -11.07 1.52
C ARG A 272 14.82 -10.13 0.42
N LEU A 273 13.52 -9.88 0.32
CA LEU A 273 12.99 -9.00 -0.74
C LEU A 273 13.42 -7.55 -0.54
N ILE A 274 13.39 -7.02 0.70
CA ILE A 274 13.89 -5.66 0.96
C ILE A 274 15.41 -5.55 0.73
N LYS A 275 16.18 -6.61 1.00
CA LYS A 275 17.61 -6.64 0.65
C LYS A 275 17.79 -6.45 -0.86
N ARG A 276 17.01 -7.18 -1.67
CA ARG A 276 17.02 -7.02 -3.13
C ARG A 276 16.64 -5.60 -3.56
N CYS A 277 15.61 -5.01 -2.95
CA CYS A 277 15.23 -3.62 -3.22
C CYS A 277 16.36 -2.64 -2.89
N LEU A 278 17.07 -2.83 -1.78
CA LEU A 278 18.21 -2.00 -1.40
C LEU A 278 19.37 -2.05 -2.43
N GLU A 279 19.63 -3.22 -3.02
CA GLU A 279 20.59 -3.35 -4.11
C GLU A 279 20.14 -2.56 -5.34
N LEU A 280 18.88 -2.70 -5.73
CA LEU A 280 18.30 -1.98 -6.88
C LEU A 280 18.24 -0.46 -6.64
N PHE A 281 17.94 -0.01 -5.44
CA PHE A 281 17.96 1.42 -5.10
C PHE A 281 19.36 2.01 -5.16
N GLN A 282 20.39 1.24 -4.81
CA GLN A 282 21.77 1.70 -4.94
C GLN A 282 22.11 2.02 -6.40
N ASP A 283 21.66 1.19 -7.34
CA ASP A 283 21.85 1.42 -8.77
C ASP A 283 20.94 2.56 -9.27
N MET A 284 19.67 2.59 -8.87
CA MET A 284 18.69 3.59 -9.28
C MET A 284 19.09 5.01 -8.85
N TYR A 285 19.62 5.16 -7.64
CA TYR A 285 20.05 6.45 -7.08
C TYR A 285 21.57 6.64 -7.15
N ALA A 286 22.28 5.87 -7.99
CA ALA A 286 23.73 5.93 -8.10
C ALA A 286 24.28 7.35 -8.30
N PRO A 287 23.72 8.22 -9.19
CA PRO A 287 24.20 9.59 -9.34
C PRO A 287 24.10 10.42 -8.06
N LEU A 288 23.01 10.26 -7.28
CA LEU A 288 22.87 10.94 -6.00
C LEU A 288 23.87 10.41 -4.96
N PHE A 289 24.13 9.10 -4.96
CA PHE A 289 25.10 8.48 -4.06
C PHE A 289 26.54 8.84 -4.41
N THR A 290 26.88 8.91 -5.70
CA THR A 290 28.24 9.18 -6.19
C THR A 290 28.54 10.67 -6.41
N GLY A 291 27.51 11.47 -6.71
CA GLY A 291 27.67 12.88 -7.01
C GLY A 291 28.26 13.18 -8.39
N THR A 292 28.14 12.25 -9.32
CA THR A 292 28.93 12.27 -10.57
C THR A 292 28.38 13.16 -11.68
N ASP A 293 27.10 13.56 -11.67
CA ASP A 293 26.56 14.33 -12.79
C ASP A 293 26.01 15.73 -12.46
N GLY A 294 25.91 16.10 -11.17
CA GLY A 294 25.52 17.45 -10.72
C GLY A 294 24.14 17.94 -11.19
N LYS A 295 23.35 17.05 -11.81
CA LYS A 295 22.04 17.37 -12.42
C LYS A 295 20.85 16.78 -11.67
N GLU A 296 21.11 15.89 -10.73
CA GLU A 296 20.02 15.28 -9.98
C GLU A 296 19.44 16.23 -8.95
N LYS A 297 18.13 16.30 -8.96
CA LYS A 297 17.39 17.07 -7.98
C LYS A 297 17.35 16.30 -6.65
N LEU A 298 17.76 16.96 -5.59
CA LEU A 298 17.65 16.44 -4.23
C LEU A 298 16.18 16.22 -3.85
N GLY A 299 15.80 14.96 -3.61
CA GLY A 299 14.47 14.54 -3.25
C GLY A 299 14.41 13.74 -1.94
N ASP A 300 13.20 13.47 -1.45
CA ASP A 300 12.94 12.74 -0.19
C ASP A 300 13.06 11.22 -0.31
N PHE A 301 12.68 10.62 -1.43
CA PHE A 301 12.65 9.16 -1.61
C PHE A 301 14.00 8.46 -1.36
N PRO A 302 15.15 8.97 -1.85
CA PRO A 302 16.44 8.37 -1.52
C PRO A 302 16.73 8.34 -0.01
N LEU A 303 16.25 9.34 0.75
CA LEU A 303 16.43 9.37 2.20
C LEU A 303 15.59 8.29 2.93
N ILE A 304 14.44 7.91 2.38
CA ILE A 304 13.59 6.87 2.97
C ILE A 304 14.31 5.51 2.94
N THR A 305 15.17 5.27 1.96
CA THR A 305 15.91 4.01 1.86
C THR A 305 16.80 3.72 3.08
N THR A 306 17.33 4.74 3.74
CA THR A 306 18.13 4.57 4.96
C THR A 306 17.30 4.01 6.12
N LEU A 307 16.00 4.32 6.19
CA LEU A 307 15.12 3.87 7.27
C LEU A 307 15.03 2.33 7.29
N TYR A 308 14.68 1.73 6.17
CA TYR A 308 14.55 0.27 6.10
C TYR A 308 15.89 -0.45 5.90
N TRP A 309 16.94 0.23 5.45
CA TRP A 309 18.30 -0.32 5.49
C TRP A 309 18.78 -0.50 6.93
N ALA A 310 18.65 0.53 7.76
CA ALA A 310 18.98 0.44 9.18
C ALA A 310 18.12 -0.61 9.91
N TRP A 311 16.84 -0.68 9.56
CA TRP A 311 15.92 -1.67 10.09
C TRP A 311 16.28 -3.10 9.66
N TYR A 312 16.64 -3.30 8.38
CA TYR A 312 17.16 -4.57 7.86
C TYR A 312 18.42 -5.01 8.62
N LEU A 313 19.42 -4.12 8.76
CA LEU A 313 20.65 -4.41 9.49
C LEU A 313 20.37 -4.80 10.94
N ASN A 314 19.54 -4.05 11.61
CA ASN A 314 19.16 -4.31 13.00
C ASN A 314 18.51 -5.68 13.17
N ARG A 315 17.67 -6.08 12.22
CA ARG A 315 16.93 -7.34 12.27
C ARG A 315 17.76 -8.56 11.88
N THR A 316 18.67 -8.41 10.93
CA THR A 316 19.45 -9.52 10.35
C THR A 316 20.87 -9.60 10.85
N ASN A 317 21.41 -8.52 11.43
CA ASN A 317 22.81 -8.33 11.77
C ASN A 317 23.78 -8.56 10.58
N ASP A 318 23.31 -8.35 9.34
CA ASP A 318 24.11 -8.50 8.11
C ASP A 318 25.09 -7.33 7.93
N LYS A 319 26.12 -7.29 8.77
CA LYS A 319 27.17 -6.26 8.75
C LYS A 319 27.95 -6.25 7.44
N HIS A 320 28.07 -7.38 6.78
CA HIS A 320 28.76 -7.46 5.49
C HIS A 320 28.01 -6.66 4.43
N PHE A 321 26.70 -6.87 4.30
CA PHE A 321 25.87 -6.12 3.37
C PHE A 321 25.80 -4.65 3.75
N ALA A 322 25.66 -4.34 5.04
CA ALA A 322 25.68 -2.96 5.52
C ALA A 322 26.98 -2.24 5.16
N GLY A 323 28.11 -2.90 5.29
CA GLY A 323 29.43 -2.35 4.92
C GLY A 323 29.56 -2.05 3.43
N LYS A 324 28.89 -2.80 2.56
CA LYS A 324 28.84 -2.52 1.11
C LYS A 324 28.07 -1.24 0.79
N LEU A 325 26.95 -0.99 1.48
CA LEU A 325 26.10 0.18 1.25
C LEU A 325 26.67 1.45 1.90
N TYR A 326 27.36 1.32 3.02
CA TYR A 326 27.76 2.42 3.88
C TYR A 326 28.48 3.57 3.16
N PRO A 327 29.51 3.34 2.29
CA PRO A 327 30.23 4.42 1.61
C PRO A 327 29.30 5.31 0.77
N ALA A 328 28.33 4.71 0.06
CA ALA A 328 27.38 5.43 -0.78
C ALA A 328 26.46 6.34 0.05
N TYR A 329 25.85 5.79 1.10
CA TYR A 329 24.96 6.54 1.98
C TYR A 329 25.69 7.64 2.78
N LYS A 330 26.90 7.33 3.30
CA LYS A 330 27.76 8.33 3.91
C LYS A 330 28.02 9.49 2.96
N ASN A 331 28.44 9.20 1.74
CA ASN A 331 28.74 10.23 0.73
C ASN A 331 27.50 11.07 0.43
N MET A 332 26.35 10.46 0.21
CA MET A 332 25.09 11.14 -0.06
C MET A 332 24.74 12.13 1.05
N ILE A 333 24.64 11.65 2.30
CA ILE A 333 24.21 12.47 3.44
C ILE A 333 25.22 13.57 3.77
N THR A 334 26.51 13.27 3.70
CA THR A 334 27.56 14.28 3.93
C THR A 334 27.52 15.38 2.89
N ARG A 335 27.37 15.02 1.61
CA ARG A 335 27.30 15.97 0.49
C ARG A 335 26.06 16.86 0.58
N ILE A 336 24.90 16.26 0.88
CA ILE A 336 23.65 17.01 1.11
C ILE A 336 23.85 18.03 2.23
N GLY A 337 24.40 17.61 3.36
CA GLY A 337 24.65 18.49 4.51
C GLY A 337 25.63 19.63 4.21
N ASN A 338 26.65 19.39 3.39
CA ASN A 338 27.64 20.40 3.05
C ASN A 338 27.15 21.39 1.97
N ALA A 339 26.38 20.91 0.99
CA ALA A 339 26.00 21.73 -0.16
C ALA A 339 24.66 22.49 0.03
N HIS A 340 23.74 21.96 0.84
CA HIS A 340 22.35 22.45 0.89
C HIS A 340 21.94 23.01 2.27
N THR A 341 22.83 23.03 3.28
CA THR A 341 22.51 23.63 4.58
C THR A 341 22.40 25.14 4.47
N GLN A 342 21.27 25.69 4.86
CA GLN A 342 20.97 27.10 4.89
C GLN A 342 21.52 27.76 6.19
N PRO A 343 21.65 29.10 6.28
CA PRO A 343 22.12 29.79 7.50
C PRO A 343 21.30 29.48 8.75
N ASN A 344 20.01 29.18 8.60
CA ASN A 344 19.12 28.77 9.70
C ASN A 344 19.31 27.29 10.16
N GLY A 345 20.24 26.56 9.56
CA GLY A 345 20.58 25.17 9.89
C GLY A 345 19.72 24.10 9.20
N LEU A 346 18.69 24.50 8.45
CA LEU A 346 17.85 23.59 7.69
C LEU A 346 18.47 23.27 6.33
N ILE A 347 18.06 22.16 5.73
CA ILE A 347 18.45 21.73 4.39
C ILE A 347 17.39 22.21 3.40
N GLU A 348 17.80 22.92 2.35
CA GLU A 348 16.92 23.25 1.22
C GLU A 348 16.93 22.12 0.21
N ALA A 349 15.76 21.60 -0.15
CA ALA A 349 15.58 20.55 -1.14
C ALA A 349 15.09 21.14 -2.47
N ASP A 350 15.59 20.60 -3.59
CA ASP A 350 15.15 21.01 -4.93
C ASP A 350 13.73 20.57 -5.22
N TYR A 351 13.40 19.34 -4.81
CA TYR A 351 12.08 18.77 -4.98
C TYR A 351 11.79 17.76 -3.88
N VAL A 352 10.61 17.82 -3.30
CA VAL A 352 10.11 16.82 -2.35
C VAL A 352 8.75 16.31 -2.82
N PHE A 353 8.56 15.01 -2.75
CA PHE A 353 7.25 14.42 -3.03
C PHE A 353 6.33 14.59 -1.82
N VAL A 354 6.79 14.20 -0.65
CA VAL A 354 6.08 14.10 0.63
C VAL A 354 4.84 13.22 0.51
N GLU A 355 3.85 13.65 -0.30
CA GLU A 355 2.55 13.02 -0.48
C GLU A 355 1.77 13.71 -1.62
N TRP A 356 0.69 13.13 -2.15
CA TRP A 356 -0.13 13.71 -3.23
C TRP A 356 -0.99 14.91 -2.82
N THR A 357 -0.66 15.60 -1.76
CA THR A 357 -1.28 16.85 -1.34
C THR A 357 -0.85 18.04 -2.19
N LYS A 358 -1.43 19.22 -1.91
CA LYS A 358 -1.00 20.50 -2.50
C LYS A 358 0.23 21.12 -1.79
N ILE A 359 0.95 20.36 -0.98
CA ILE A 359 2.16 20.86 -0.32
C ILE A 359 3.14 21.41 -1.35
N ARG A 360 3.80 22.50 -1.01
CA ARG A 360 4.84 23.06 -1.88
C ARG A 360 5.95 22.02 -2.09
N ARG A 361 6.40 21.84 -3.32
CA ARG A 361 7.33 20.77 -3.68
C ARG A 361 8.75 21.24 -4.00
N ASN A 362 8.96 22.53 -4.28
CA ASN A 362 10.22 22.99 -4.84
C ASN A 362 10.84 24.15 -4.06
N ASN A 363 12.14 24.14 -3.96
CA ASN A 363 13.02 25.25 -3.56
C ASN A 363 12.60 25.86 -2.20
N TYR A 364 12.65 25.05 -1.16
CA TYR A 364 12.46 25.48 0.22
C TYR A 364 12.93 24.40 1.21
N SER A 365 13.19 24.80 2.45
CA SER A 365 13.52 23.88 3.54
C SER A 365 12.24 23.22 4.06
N ASN A 366 11.87 22.08 3.47
CA ASN A 366 10.66 21.32 3.83
C ASN A 366 10.84 20.63 5.18
N THR A 367 9.83 20.68 6.06
CA THR A 367 9.86 20.08 7.40
C THR A 367 9.98 18.56 7.34
N PHE A 368 9.17 17.90 6.49
CA PHE A 368 9.22 16.45 6.32
C PHE A 368 10.59 15.97 5.83
N PHE A 369 11.14 16.64 4.82
CA PHE A 369 12.48 16.34 4.29
C PHE A 369 13.57 16.50 5.35
N ASN A 370 13.54 17.60 6.10
CA ASN A 370 14.53 17.87 7.15
C ASN A 370 14.44 16.88 8.30
N ALA A 371 13.24 16.44 8.67
CA ALA A 371 13.05 15.38 9.67
C ALA A 371 13.62 14.04 9.16
N LEU A 372 13.40 13.69 7.89
CA LEU A 372 14.03 12.51 7.26
C LEU A 372 15.56 12.64 7.25
N TYR A 373 16.09 13.80 6.87
CA TYR A 373 17.54 14.02 6.85
C TYR A 373 18.16 13.88 8.25
N ALA A 374 17.55 14.49 9.27
CA ALA A 374 17.98 14.33 10.65
C ALA A 374 17.96 12.86 11.08
N ARG A 375 16.88 12.14 10.75
CA ARG A 375 16.77 10.70 11.04
C ARG A 375 17.82 9.87 10.32
N ASN A 376 18.12 10.18 9.06
CA ASN A 376 19.22 9.56 8.32
C ASN A 376 20.57 9.74 9.05
N CYS A 377 20.84 10.94 9.56
CA CYS A 377 22.05 11.20 10.34
C CYS A 377 22.09 10.35 11.62
N GLU A 378 20.99 10.23 12.38
CA GLU A 378 20.93 9.36 13.56
C GLU A 378 21.21 7.89 13.22
N LEU A 379 20.57 7.38 12.16
CA LEU A 379 20.73 6.00 11.73
C LEU A 379 22.14 5.72 11.21
N LEU A 380 22.74 6.64 10.44
CA LEU A 380 24.11 6.52 9.97
C LEU A 380 25.12 6.61 11.13
N ALA A 381 24.85 7.41 12.16
CA ALA A 381 25.67 7.44 13.36
C ALA A 381 25.71 6.07 14.06
N MET A 382 24.54 5.43 14.16
CA MET A 382 24.42 4.08 14.74
C MET A 382 25.15 3.04 13.85
N ILE A 383 24.91 3.04 12.54
CA ILE A 383 25.53 2.10 11.60
C ILE A 383 27.05 2.28 11.59
N ALA A 384 27.54 3.52 11.53
CA ALA A 384 28.96 3.84 11.60
C ALA A 384 29.60 3.28 12.88
N GLY A 385 28.92 3.44 14.03
CA GLY A 385 29.36 2.86 15.31
C GLY A 385 29.45 1.32 15.25
N GLN A 386 28.45 0.64 14.67
CA GLN A 386 28.46 -0.82 14.51
C GLN A 386 29.53 -1.34 13.55
N LEU A 387 29.92 -0.51 12.56
CA LEU A 387 30.99 -0.83 11.59
C LEU A 387 32.38 -0.36 12.04
N GLY A 388 32.48 0.33 13.19
CA GLY A 388 33.74 0.78 13.76
C GLY A 388 34.21 2.18 13.29
N TYR A 389 33.42 2.93 12.53
CA TYR A 389 33.72 4.28 12.04
C TYR A 389 33.36 5.35 13.09
N LYS A 390 34.18 5.49 14.14
CA LYS A 390 33.89 6.36 15.31
C LYS A 390 33.73 7.83 14.94
N ASP A 391 34.61 8.37 14.11
CA ASP A 391 34.57 9.80 13.71
C ASP A 391 33.32 10.13 12.92
N ASP A 392 32.92 9.23 12.00
CA ASP A 392 31.67 9.37 11.26
C ASP A 392 30.45 9.33 12.20
N SER A 393 30.44 8.43 13.18
CA SER A 393 29.37 8.34 14.17
C SER A 393 29.19 9.65 14.95
N VAL A 394 30.30 10.29 15.34
CA VAL A 394 30.28 11.59 16.03
C VAL A 394 29.77 12.70 15.10
N TRP A 395 30.26 12.74 13.86
CA TRP A 395 29.84 13.74 12.87
C TRP A 395 28.34 13.67 12.60
N PHE A 396 27.83 12.47 12.29
CA PHE A 396 26.42 12.26 12.00
C PHE A 396 25.53 12.58 13.22
N SER A 397 25.90 12.15 14.42
CA SER A 397 25.16 12.47 15.64
C SER A 397 25.09 13.98 15.89
N THR A 398 26.18 14.70 15.58
CA THR A 398 26.23 16.16 15.75
C THR A 398 25.35 16.86 14.72
N LYS A 399 25.41 16.42 13.45
CA LYS A 399 24.57 16.98 12.38
C LYS A 399 23.09 16.74 12.64
N ALA A 400 22.72 15.55 13.11
CA ALA A 400 21.34 15.25 13.50
C ALA A 400 20.80 16.25 14.53
N ARG A 401 21.54 16.46 15.64
CA ARG A 401 21.16 17.42 16.69
C ARG A 401 21.00 18.84 16.16
N GLN A 402 21.88 19.28 15.27
CA GLN A 402 21.81 20.61 14.67
C GLN A 402 20.51 20.79 13.85
N VAL A 403 20.17 19.83 13.01
CA VAL A 403 18.97 19.91 12.16
C VAL A 403 17.68 19.78 12.99
N ILE A 404 17.66 18.89 14.00
CA ILE A 404 16.53 18.78 14.93
C ILE A 404 16.29 20.10 15.67
N HIS A 405 17.36 20.72 16.16
CA HIS A 405 17.26 22.03 16.82
C HIS A 405 16.71 23.11 15.87
N ALA A 406 17.19 23.15 14.62
CA ALA A 406 16.70 24.08 13.62
C ALA A 406 15.20 23.84 13.31
N LEU A 407 14.76 22.59 13.18
CA LEU A 407 13.35 22.24 12.99
C LEU A 407 12.47 22.72 14.15
N GLN A 408 12.90 22.48 15.37
CA GLN A 408 12.16 22.90 16.57
C GLN A 408 12.08 24.42 16.71
N THR A 409 13.13 25.14 16.29
CA THR A 409 13.22 26.59 16.41
C THR A 409 12.50 27.32 15.29
N CYS A 410 12.65 26.84 14.03
CA CYS A 410 12.17 27.57 12.86
C CYS A 410 10.78 27.11 12.38
N CYS A 411 10.44 25.82 12.58
CA CYS A 411 9.28 25.23 11.93
C CYS A 411 8.04 25.09 12.82
N TRP A 412 8.11 25.37 14.11
CA TRP A 412 6.98 25.30 15.03
C TRP A 412 6.17 26.60 15.06
N ASP A 413 4.84 26.49 14.89
CA ASP A 413 3.89 27.58 15.14
C ASP A 413 3.10 27.31 16.41
N ASP A 414 3.44 28.04 17.48
CA ASP A 414 2.81 27.87 18.78
C ASP A 414 1.32 28.27 18.79
N ARG A 415 0.91 29.21 17.94
CA ARG A 415 -0.49 29.65 17.83
C ARG A 415 -1.37 28.63 17.13
N LYS A 416 -0.82 27.99 16.08
CA LYS A 416 -1.52 26.93 15.36
C LYS A 416 -1.44 25.60 16.10
N GLY A 417 -0.43 25.40 16.93
CA GLY A 417 -0.13 24.13 17.59
C GLY A 417 0.34 23.05 16.63
N ALA A 418 1.05 23.42 15.57
CA ALA A 418 1.51 22.53 14.52
C ALA A 418 2.81 23.02 13.87
N TYR A 419 3.48 22.14 13.15
CA TYR A 419 4.65 22.50 12.35
C TYR A 419 4.23 23.08 11.00
N TYR A 420 4.86 24.19 10.60
CA TYR A 420 4.84 24.66 9.21
C TYR A 420 5.32 23.56 8.26
N ASP A 421 4.86 23.56 7.03
CA ASP A 421 5.39 22.63 6.01
C ASP A 421 6.83 22.93 5.62
N GLY A 422 7.35 24.09 5.99
CA GLY A 422 8.75 24.44 5.87
C GLY A 422 9.03 25.95 5.86
N ILE A 423 10.27 26.28 5.54
CA ILE A 423 10.80 27.65 5.50
C ILE A 423 11.28 27.97 4.08
N ALA A 424 10.87 29.10 3.53
CA ALA A 424 11.30 29.60 2.23
C ALA A 424 11.91 31.00 2.39
N LYS A 425 13.19 31.17 2.06
CA LYS A 425 13.89 32.44 2.21
C LYS A 425 13.68 33.05 3.61
N ASP A 426 13.97 32.27 4.64
CA ASP A 426 13.83 32.61 6.06
C ASP A 426 12.39 32.99 6.51
N THR A 427 11.39 32.73 5.68
CA THR A 427 9.98 32.99 6.01
C THR A 427 9.22 31.67 6.11
N PRO A 428 8.43 31.44 7.19
CA PRO A 428 7.58 30.27 7.30
C PRO A 428 6.55 30.16 6.15
N VAL A 429 6.48 28.99 5.54
CA VAL A 429 5.41 28.65 4.59
C VAL A 429 4.15 28.37 5.39
N LYS A 430 3.19 29.29 5.39
CA LYS A 430 1.97 29.23 6.20
C LYS A 430 0.98 28.19 5.69
N SER A 431 1.42 26.95 5.64
CA SER A 431 0.61 25.74 5.41
C SER A 431 1.01 24.67 6.44
N TYR A 432 0.03 23.80 6.80
CA TYR A 432 0.14 22.88 7.91
C TYR A 432 -0.48 21.53 7.53
N TYR A 433 0.19 20.78 6.66
CA TYR A 433 -0.27 19.44 6.34
C TYR A 433 0.02 18.47 7.50
N PRO A 434 -0.94 17.61 7.88
CA PRO A 434 -0.79 16.69 8.99
C PRO A 434 0.50 15.88 8.97
N ILE A 435 0.97 15.51 7.79
CA ILE A 435 2.19 14.70 7.60
C ILE A 435 3.46 15.42 8.07
N SER A 436 3.53 16.75 7.94
CA SER A 436 4.68 17.55 8.40
C SER A 436 4.82 17.51 9.93
N SER A 437 3.71 17.55 10.65
CA SER A 437 3.71 17.38 12.10
C SER A 437 3.87 15.93 12.52
N ALA A 438 3.29 14.99 11.75
CA ALA A 438 3.33 13.58 12.06
C ALA A 438 4.75 13.02 12.03
N ILE A 439 5.58 13.38 11.07
CA ILE A 439 6.95 12.89 11.00
C ILE A 439 7.80 13.39 12.17
N MET A 440 7.57 14.64 12.64
CA MET A 440 8.25 15.20 13.81
C MET A 440 7.91 14.44 15.08
N SER A 441 6.62 14.15 15.29
CA SER A 441 6.14 13.32 16.38
C SER A 441 6.64 11.88 16.28
N LEU A 442 6.50 11.26 15.11
CA LEU A 442 6.93 9.88 14.86
C LEU A 442 8.39 9.63 15.22
N PHE A 443 9.29 10.56 14.88
CA PHE A 443 10.72 10.44 15.20
C PHE A 443 11.10 10.97 16.59
N GLY A 444 10.14 11.49 17.37
CA GLY A 444 10.38 11.97 18.71
C GLY A 444 11.10 13.33 18.77
N TYR A 445 10.91 14.16 17.77
CA TYR A 445 11.50 15.49 17.68
C TYR A 445 10.61 16.60 18.28
N THR A 446 9.53 16.22 18.91
CA THR A 446 8.57 17.08 19.58
C THR A 446 8.77 17.08 21.10
N THR A 447 8.41 18.19 21.75
CA THR A 447 8.33 18.26 23.21
C THR A 447 6.98 17.75 23.72
N PRO A 448 6.84 17.37 25.01
CA PRO A 448 5.54 16.98 25.58
C PRO A 448 4.47 18.06 25.41
N GLN A 449 4.82 19.34 25.51
CA GLN A 449 3.87 20.47 25.32
C GLN A 449 3.43 20.57 23.86
N GLN A 450 4.30 20.31 22.91
CA GLN A 450 3.97 20.27 21.50
C GLN A 450 3.05 19.09 21.18
N GLU A 451 3.30 17.92 21.77
CA GLU A 451 2.45 16.72 21.59
C GLU A 451 0.99 16.98 22.03
N GLU A 452 0.78 17.68 23.16
CA GLU A 452 -0.59 18.03 23.59
C GLU A 452 -1.29 18.98 22.61
N LYS A 453 -0.57 19.95 22.03
CA LYS A 453 -1.11 20.85 21.01
C LYS A 453 -1.39 20.10 19.69
N LEU A 454 -0.53 19.16 19.31
CA LEU A 454 -0.70 18.33 18.11
C LEU A 454 -1.94 17.43 18.20
N LYS A 455 -2.31 16.92 19.37
CA LYS A 455 -3.57 16.20 19.55
C LYS A 455 -4.77 17.04 19.13
N ILE A 456 -4.82 18.31 19.55
CA ILE A 456 -5.88 19.24 19.16
C ILE A 456 -5.84 19.50 17.66
N PHE A 457 -4.66 19.74 17.10
CA PHE A 457 -4.49 19.94 15.67
C PHE A 457 -4.98 18.74 14.84
N TYR A 458 -4.70 17.50 15.26
CA TYR A 458 -5.18 16.30 14.57
C TYR A 458 -6.69 16.10 14.72
N GLU A 459 -7.28 16.47 15.86
CA GLU A 459 -8.74 16.45 16.01
C GLU A 459 -9.44 17.38 15.00
N GLU A 460 -8.85 18.52 14.70
CA GLU A 460 -9.40 19.46 13.73
C GLU A 460 -9.17 19.02 12.28
N THR A 461 -7.95 18.58 11.94
CA THR A 461 -7.52 18.38 10.56
C THR A 461 -7.85 17.00 10.00
N LEU A 462 -7.99 15.98 10.87
CA LEU A 462 -8.32 14.61 10.46
C LEU A 462 -9.83 14.29 10.52
N LYS A 463 -10.69 15.28 10.74
CA LYS A 463 -12.16 15.08 10.79
C LYS A 463 -12.76 14.71 9.44
N ASP A 464 -12.28 15.34 8.38
CA ASP A 464 -12.86 15.28 7.03
C ASP A 464 -11.76 15.14 5.97
N ILE A 465 -11.00 14.06 6.02
CA ILE A 465 -9.96 13.79 5.01
C ILE A 465 -10.56 13.69 3.59
N GLY A 466 -11.84 13.36 3.48
CA GLY A 466 -12.44 12.99 2.21
C GLY A 466 -13.10 14.09 1.39
N SER A 467 -13.48 15.22 1.97
CA SER A 467 -14.22 16.25 1.24
C SER A 467 -13.33 17.27 0.52
N LYS A 468 -12.05 17.37 0.92
CA LYS A 468 -11.06 18.29 0.35
C LYS A 468 -9.69 17.60 0.28
N VAL A 469 -9.65 16.51 -0.40
CA VAL A 469 -8.57 15.52 -0.45
C VAL A 469 -7.17 16.09 -0.58
N ARG A 470 -6.98 17.19 -1.29
CA ARG A 470 -5.66 17.79 -1.49
C ARG A 470 -5.29 18.86 -0.46
N ASP A 471 -6.17 19.17 0.46
CA ASP A 471 -5.95 20.19 1.51
C ASP A 471 -5.64 19.57 2.89
N GLY A 472 -5.54 18.22 2.98
CA GLY A 472 -5.24 17.48 4.20
C GLY A 472 -4.27 16.33 3.96
N LEU A 473 -4.73 15.11 4.17
CA LEU A 473 -4.01 13.87 3.84
C LEU A 473 -4.66 13.28 2.59
N ALA A 474 -3.94 13.23 1.47
CA ALA A 474 -4.53 12.84 0.18
C ALA A 474 -4.57 11.32 0.01
N THR A 475 -3.54 10.63 0.42
CA THR A 475 -3.39 9.20 0.20
C THR A 475 -3.20 8.42 1.50
N SER A 476 -3.41 7.13 1.40
CA SER A 476 -3.16 6.19 2.49
C SER A 476 -1.66 6.03 2.83
N TYR A 477 -0.74 6.45 1.93
CA TYR A 477 0.69 6.55 2.22
C TYR A 477 0.98 7.50 3.40
N GLY A 478 0.39 8.70 3.38
CA GLY A 478 0.50 9.62 4.51
C GLY A 478 -0.06 9.04 5.82
N GLY A 479 -1.02 8.10 5.70
CA GLY A 479 -1.57 7.36 6.83
C GLY A 479 -0.54 6.57 7.62
N PHE A 480 0.54 6.09 7.00
CA PHE A 480 1.64 5.40 7.69
C PHE A 480 2.28 6.31 8.75
N TYR A 481 2.61 7.54 8.40
CA TYR A 481 3.25 8.50 9.30
C TYR A 481 2.27 9.01 10.37
N VAL A 482 1.03 9.27 9.97
CA VAL A 482 -0.02 9.77 10.89
C VAL A 482 -0.37 8.73 11.95
N LEU A 483 -0.60 7.48 11.57
CA LEU A 483 -0.88 6.39 12.52
C LEU A 483 0.28 6.21 13.51
N GLY A 484 1.52 6.22 13.02
CA GLY A 484 2.69 6.11 13.88
C GLY A 484 2.79 7.25 14.88
N ALA A 485 2.51 8.49 14.46
CA ALA A 485 2.47 9.65 15.34
C ALA A 485 1.38 9.53 16.41
N LEU A 486 0.16 9.17 16.03
CA LEU A 486 -0.97 9.00 16.96
C LEU A 486 -0.68 7.95 18.04
N TYR A 487 -0.16 6.79 17.64
CA TYR A 487 0.21 5.75 18.61
C TYR A 487 1.38 6.17 19.50
N ARG A 488 2.39 6.85 18.93
CA ARG A 488 3.51 7.37 19.73
C ARG A 488 3.05 8.33 20.81
N GLN A 489 2.08 9.20 20.49
CA GLN A 489 1.48 10.15 21.44
C GLN A 489 0.56 9.50 22.49
N GLY A 490 0.39 8.18 22.48
CA GLY A 490 -0.58 7.50 23.33
C GLY A 490 -2.04 7.71 22.93
N TYR A 491 -2.30 8.15 21.71
CA TYR A 491 -3.63 8.53 21.23
C TYR A 491 -4.30 7.38 20.46
N ALA A 492 -4.33 6.19 21.09
CA ALA A 492 -4.81 4.95 20.50
C ALA A 492 -6.25 5.05 19.98
N GLY A 493 -7.15 5.68 20.73
CA GLY A 493 -8.55 5.83 20.32
C GLY A 493 -8.71 6.59 19.00
N ARG A 494 -7.86 7.61 18.78
CA ARG A 494 -7.86 8.37 17.52
C ARG A 494 -7.27 7.55 16.37
N ALA A 495 -6.22 6.77 16.62
CA ALA A 495 -5.64 5.87 15.63
C ALA A 495 -6.64 4.77 15.22
N GLU A 496 -7.32 4.14 16.18
CA GLU A 496 -8.39 3.18 15.91
C GLU A 496 -9.53 3.79 15.11
N HIS A 497 -9.96 5.02 15.48
CA HIS A 497 -10.98 5.76 14.72
C HIS A 497 -10.52 6.05 13.29
N PHE A 498 -9.25 6.47 13.11
CA PHE A 498 -8.66 6.74 11.81
C PHE A 498 -8.67 5.48 10.92
N ILE A 499 -8.24 4.33 11.44
CA ILE A 499 -8.27 3.05 10.72
C ILE A 499 -9.70 2.71 10.32
N ARG A 500 -10.65 2.75 11.25
CA ARG A 500 -12.06 2.43 10.97
C ARG A 500 -12.66 3.38 9.93
N ARG A 501 -12.42 4.68 10.06
CA ARG A 501 -13.08 5.69 9.22
C ARG A 501 -12.54 5.71 7.79
N TYR A 502 -11.24 5.57 7.60
CA TYR A 502 -10.60 5.82 6.31
C TYR A 502 -10.20 4.58 5.53
N TYR A 503 -9.97 3.45 6.21
CA TYR A 503 -9.63 2.20 5.54
C TYR A 503 -10.82 1.24 5.38
N SER A 504 -11.82 1.30 6.25
CA SER A 504 -12.98 0.39 6.14
C SER A 504 -13.76 0.50 4.83
N PRO A 505 -13.88 1.69 4.18
CA PRO A 505 -14.55 1.77 2.89
C PRO A 505 -13.97 0.83 1.83
N MET A 506 -12.67 0.56 1.88
CA MET A 506 -12.00 -0.36 0.96
C MET A 506 -12.52 -1.80 1.08
N LEU A 507 -12.88 -2.23 2.30
CA LEU A 507 -13.46 -3.56 2.55
C LEU A 507 -14.85 -3.72 1.92
N PHE A 508 -15.64 -2.65 1.91
CA PHE A 508 -17.03 -2.72 1.46
C PHE A 508 -17.17 -2.62 -0.05
N TYR A 509 -16.11 -2.22 -0.74
CA TYR A 509 -16.17 -2.03 -2.19
C TYR A 509 -15.86 -3.31 -2.97
N LEU A 510 -14.69 -3.90 -2.81
CA LEU A 510 -14.28 -5.12 -3.51
C LEU A 510 -13.66 -6.18 -2.58
N ASP A 511 -13.54 -5.87 -1.31
CA ASP A 511 -13.22 -6.76 -0.20
C ASP A 511 -11.92 -7.56 -0.32
N ASP A 512 -10.89 -7.06 -1.05
CA ASP A 512 -9.68 -7.87 -1.19
C ASP A 512 -8.33 -7.15 -1.06
N THR A 513 -8.19 -5.89 -1.51
CA THR A 513 -6.92 -5.14 -1.44
C THR A 513 -7.10 -3.68 -1.07
N MET A 514 -6.07 -3.09 -0.47
CA MET A 514 -6.02 -1.68 -0.11
C MET A 514 -5.66 -0.81 -1.32
N TRP A 515 -6.16 0.42 -1.34
CA TRP A 515 -6.11 1.32 -2.48
C TRP A 515 -5.02 2.38 -2.35
N GLU A 516 -4.63 2.97 -3.48
CA GLU A 516 -3.67 4.07 -3.55
C GLU A 516 -4.13 5.27 -2.72
N ASP A 517 -5.39 5.67 -2.89
CA ASP A 517 -5.99 6.82 -2.23
C ASP A 517 -7.05 6.38 -1.22
N PHE A 518 -7.43 7.29 -0.30
CA PHE A 518 -8.62 7.08 0.50
C PHE A 518 -9.89 7.12 -0.35
N ALA A 519 -10.85 6.30 0.04
CA ALA A 519 -12.09 6.04 -0.71
C ALA A 519 -12.94 7.26 -1.10
N GLU A 520 -12.81 8.35 -0.38
CA GLU A 520 -13.58 9.57 -0.63
C GLU A 520 -12.99 10.46 -1.73
N ASN A 521 -11.85 10.06 -2.28
CA ASN A 521 -11.26 10.73 -3.44
C ASN A 521 -12.06 10.38 -4.70
N SER A 522 -12.76 11.34 -5.28
CA SER A 522 -13.51 11.15 -6.53
C SER A 522 -12.61 10.83 -7.73
N GLU A 523 -11.30 11.06 -7.62
CA GLU A 523 -10.31 10.72 -8.64
C GLU A 523 -9.90 9.25 -8.59
N LEU A 524 -10.18 8.52 -7.51
CA LEU A 524 -9.87 7.11 -7.31
C LEU A 524 -10.30 6.25 -8.50
N LEU A 525 -11.51 6.50 -8.97
CA LEU A 525 -12.10 5.76 -10.08
C LEU A 525 -11.54 6.17 -11.45
N THR A 526 -10.74 7.21 -11.51
CA THR A 526 -10.22 7.75 -12.78
C THR A 526 -8.69 7.74 -12.86
N SER A 527 -8.01 7.58 -11.73
CA SER A 527 -6.55 7.74 -11.69
C SER A 527 -5.79 6.90 -10.66
N GLY A 528 -6.41 6.52 -9.55
CA GLY A 528 -5.81 5.68 -8.53
C GLY A 528 -5.87 4.20 -8.85
N THR A 529 -5.06 3.39 -8.17
CA THR A 529 -5.10 1.93 -8.25
C THR A 529 -5.83 1.35 -7.05
N LEU A 530 -6.53 0.22 -7.27
CA LEU A 530 -7.29 -0.46 -6.23
C LEU A 530 -6.48 -1.59 -5.55
N SER A 531 -5.19 -1.66 -5.84
CA SER A 531 -4.20 -2.51 -5.16
C SER A 531 -2.91 -1.72 -5.03
N HIS A 532 -2.59 -1.22 -3.83
CA HIS A 532 -1.42 -0.37 -3.62
C HIS A 532 -0.87 -0.59 -2.20
N ALA A 533 0.30 -1.23 -2.11
CA ALA A 533 0.76 -1.74 -0.82
C ALA A 533 1.31 -0.67 0.13
N TRP A 534 1.56 0.55 -0.33
CA TRP A 534 1.85 1.67 0.58
C TRP A 534 0.71 1.95 1.59
N SER A 535 -0.48 1.39 1.30
CA SER A 535 -1.69 1.52 2.13
C SER A 535 -1.76 0.50 3.28
N SER A 536 -0.81 -0.43 3.36
CA SER A 536 -0.86 -1.53 4.32
C SER A 536 -0.46 -1.14 5.77
N ALA A 537 -0.30 0.14 6.04
CA ALA A 537 0.00 0.68 7.38
C ALA A 537 -0.85 0.10 8.52
N PRO A 538 -2.18 -0.09 8.38
CA PRO A 538 -2.99 -0.67 9.45
C PRO A 538 -2.50 -2.06 9.90
N THR A 539 -2.09 -2.93 8.97
CA THR A 539 -1.58 -4.28 9.29
C THR A 539 -0.34 -4.20 10.20
N TYR A 540 0.59 -3.30 9.90
CA TYR A 540 1.76 -3.08 10.72
C TYR A 540 1.40 -2.53 12.11
N TYR A 541 0.62 -1.44 12.16
CA TYR A 541 0.32 -0.80 13.44
C TYR A 541 -0.64 -1.63 14.33
N MET A 542 -1.56 -2.40 13.76
CA MET A 542 -2.33 -3.36 14.54
C MET A 542 -1.44 -4.42 15.17
N THR A 543 -0.41 -4.88 14.48
CA THR A 543 0.57 -5.84 15.02
C THR A 543 1.46 -5.20 16.09
N THR A 544 1.98 -3.99 15.83
CA THR A 544 2.97 -3.37 16.74
C THR A 544 2.36 -2.58 17.89
N GLU A 545 1.14 -2.08 17.72
CA GLU A 545 0.48 -1.24 18.72
C GLU A 545 -0.67 -1.98 19.41
N VAL A 546 -1.63 -2.51 18.64
CA VAL A 546 -2.79 -3.19 19.24
C VAL A 546 -2.39 -4.53 19.84
N LEU A 547 -1.77 -5.44 19.08
CA LEU A 547 -1.20 -6.69 19.62
C LEU A 547 -0.02 -6.38 20.53
N GLY A 548 0.76 -5.36 20.20
CA GLY A 548 1.79 -4.76 21.02
C GLY A 548 3.21 -5.25 20.78
N VAL A 549 3.48 -6.14 19.83
CA VAL A 549 4.83 -6.67 19.58
C VAL A 549 5.65 -5.69 18.73
N LYS A 550 6.55 -4.94 19.37
CA LYS A 550 7.36 -3.93 18.67
C LYS A 550 8.36 -4.57 17.72
N LEU A 551 8.38 -4.09 16.48
CA LEU A 551 9.21 -4.62 15.38
C LEU A 551 10.41 -3.73 15.03
N GLY A 552 10.61 -2.63 15.76
CA GLY A 552 11.83 -1.81 15.63
C GLY A 552 11.72 -0.61 14.69
N PHE A 553 10.51 -0.15 14.35
CA PHE A 553 10.31 1.14 13.66
C PHE A 553 9.25 1.97 14.42
N PRO A 554 9.48 3.26 14.61
CA PRO A 554 10.65 4.06 14.20
C PRO A 554 11.89 3.86 15.10
N GLU A 555 11.72 3.23 16.25
CA GLU A 555 12.77 3.03 17.26
C GLU A 555 13.39 1.65 17.07
N LEU A 556 14.64 1.63 16.58
CA LEU A 556 15.38 0.39 16.43
C LEU A 556 15.66 -0.24 17.81
N MET A 557 15.33 -1.50 17.94
CA MET A 557 15.55 -2.29 19.14
C MET A 557 16.57 -3.39 18.83
N SER A 558 17.29 -3.87 19.85
CA SER A 558 18.13 -5.05 19.66
C SER A 558 17.31 -6.22 19.11
N ALA A 559 17.87 -6.95 18.13
CA ALA A 559 17.19 -8.09 17.52
C ALA A 559 16.77 -9.16 18.55
N ASP A 560 17.52 -9.28 19.66
CA ASP A 560 17.25 -10.26 20.72
C ASP A 560 16.36 -9.72 21.85
N SER A 561 15.96 -8.45 21.79
CA SER A 561 15.09 -7.81 22.79
C SER A 561 13.75 -7.45 22.18
N ILE A 562 12.68 -8.01 22.73
CA ILE A 562 11.31 -7.77 22.26
C ILE A 562 10.54 -7.04 23.35
N LEU A 563 9.92 -5.94 22.96
CA LEU A 563 8.98 -5.21 23.78
C LEU A 563 7.55 -5.56 23.37
N ILE A 564 6.78 -6.13 24.31
CA ILE A 564 5.33 -6.33 24.18
C ILE A 564 4.67 -5.17 24.91
N ALA A 565 4.17 -4.20 24.15
CA ALA A 565 3.60 -2.95 24.68
C ALA A 565 2.24 -2.66 24.03
N PRO A 566 1.20 -3.47 24.33
CA PRO A 566 -0.12 -3.26 23.75
C PRO A 566 -0.69 -1.91 24.16
N GLN A 567 -1.36 -1.27 23.21
CA GLN A 567 -1.99 0.03 23.34
C GLN A 567 -3.32 0.03 22.59
N ALA A 568 -4.41 0.19 23.31
CA ALA A 568 -5.75 0.21 22.74
C ALA A 568 -6.69 1.03 23.61
N GLU A 569 -7.73 1.59 23.01
CA GLU A 569 -8.80 2.33 23.69
C GLU A 569 -10.11 1.55 23.70
N ASN A 570 -10.53 1.04 22.55
CA ASN A 570 -11.82 0.39 22.34
C ASN A 570 -11.71 -1.13 22.10
N ILE A 571 -10.49 -1.66 22.00
CA ILE A 571 -10.23 -3.09 21.87
C ILE A 571 -10.11 -3.71 23.26
N THR A 572 -10.80 -4.83 23.48
CA THR A 572 -10.85 -5.50 24.80
C THR A 572 -9.97 -6.75 24.86
N TRP A 573 -9.55 -7.27 23.72
CA TRP A 573 -8.60 -8.37 23.60
C TRP A 573 -7.96 -8.36 22.21
N ALA A 574 -6.73 -8.88 22.12
CA ALA A 574 -6.09 -9.21 20.86
C ALA A 574 -5.14 -10.41 21.03
N ARG A 575 -5.02 -11.20 19.96
CA ARG A 575 -4.12 -12.34 19.90
C ARG A 575 -3.51 -12.50 18.52
N GLY A 576 -2.32 -13.08 18.45
CA GLY A 576 -1.68 -13.31 17.16
C GLY A 576 -0.25 -13.83 17.26
N ASN A 577 0.28 -14.18 16.10
CA ASN A 577 1.69 -14.53 15.92
C ASN A 577 2.43 -13.42 15.19
N VAL A 578 3.64 -13.14 15.65
CA VAL A 578 4.53 -12.19 15.01
C VAL A 578 5.82 -12.90 14.59
N PRO A 579 6.17 -12.88 13.30
CA PRO A 579 7.35 -13.57 12.80
C PRO A 579 8.65 -12.95 13.35
N HIS A 580 9.56 -13.80 13.78
CA HIS A 580 10.90 -13.41 14.18
C HIS A 580 11.94 -14.39 13.58
N PRO A 581 13.20 -13.97 13.28
CA PRO A 581 14.21 -14.87 12.73
C PRO A 581 14.47 -16.16 13.56
N LYS A 582 14.27 -16.10 14.87
CA LYS A 582 14.41 -17.25 15.78
C LYS A 582 13.13 -18.10 15.93
N GLY A 583 12.02 -17.72 15.31
CA GLY A 583 10.71 -18.37 15.42
C GLY A 583 9.60 -17.39 15.79
N ASN A 584 8.35 -17.81 15.74
CA ASN A 584 7.22 -16.93 16.00
C ASN A 584 7.10 -16.54 17.48
N ILE A 585 6.71 -15.29 17.71
CA ILE A 585 6.29 -14.78 19.03
C ILE A 585 4.77 -14.78 19.04
N TYR A 586 4.17 -15.54 19.93
CA TYR A 586 2.72 -15.53 20.14
C TYR A 586 2.39 -14.61 21.29
N VAL A 587 1.34 -13.79 21.14
CA VAL A 587 0.78 -12.93 22.19
C VAL A 587 -0.73 -13.10 22.22
N ASP A 588 -1.29 -13.17 23.42
CA ASP A 588 -2.72 -13.14 23.70
C ASP A 588 -2.96 -12.26 24.93
N TRP A 589 -3.66 -11.15 24.74
CA TRP A 589 -4.03 -10.32 25.87
C TRP A 589 -5.53 -10.02 25.90
N HIS A 590 -6.08 -9.88 27.10
CA HIS A 590 -7.48 -9.51 27.30
C HIS A 590 -7.68 -8.73 28.60
N ILE A 591 -8.75 -7.94 28.64
CA ILE A 591 -9.20 -7.20 29.82
C ILE A 591 -10.26 -8.03 30.55
N LYS A 592 -10.10 -8.19 31.87
CA LYS A 592 -11.12 -8.78 32.76
C LYS A 592 -11.25 -7.94 34.02
N GLY A 593 -12.40 -7.27 34.19
CA GLY A 593 -12.59 -6.31 35.28
C GLY A 593 -11.59 -5.13 35.16
N ASN A 594 -10.82 -4.88 36.22
CA ASN A 594 -9.78 -3.86 36.26
C ASN A 594 -8.37 -4.44 36.08
N ALA A 595 -8.24 -5.55 35.36
CA ALA A 595 -6.98 -6.22 35.12
C ALA A 595 -6.76 -6.51 33.63
N LEU A 596 -5.51 -6.36 33.19
CA LEU A 596 -5.00 -6.76 31.89
C LEU A 596 -4.19 -8.05 32.06
N TYR A 597 -4.58 -9.07 31.35
CA TYR A 597 -3.87 -10.34 31.27
C TYR A 597 -3.12 -10.40 29.95
N VAL A 598 -1.80 -10.60 30.00
CA VAL A 598 -0.94 -10.75 28.82
C VAL A 598 -0.24 -12.10 28.90
N ASN A 599 -0.57 -13.00 27.99
CA ASN A 599 0.12 -14.27 27.83
C ASN A 599 0.96 -14.22 26.55
N TYR A 600 2.17 -14.75 26.61
CA TYR A 600 3.02 -14.86 25.45
C TYR A 600 3.86 -16.13 25.46
N THR A 601 4.23 -16.58 24.28
CA THR A 601 5.31 -17.55 24.06
C THR A 601 6.32 -16.97 23.08
N ALA A 602 7.60 -17.21 23.29
CA ALA A 602 8.68 -16.71 22.45
C ALA A 602 9.79 -17.75 22.30
N PRO A 603 10.55 -17.73 21.21
CA PRO A 603 11.74 -18.57 21.04
C PRO A 603 12.79 -18.34 22.13
N GLU A 604 13.59 -19.37 22.40
CA GLU A 604 14.74 -19.26 23.29
C GLU A 604 15.73 -18.18 22.83
N GLY A 605 16.41 -17.56 23.80
CA GLY A 605 17.41 -16.52 23.55
C GLY A 605 16.83 -15.16 23.17
N LEU A 606 15.55 -14.93 23.39
CA LEU A 606 14.92 -13.60 23.34
C LEU A 606 14.68 -13.08 24.76
N THR A 607 15.00 -11.80 24.97
CA THR A 607 14.64 -11.08 26.19
C THR A 607 13.31 -10.38 25.96
N ILE A 608 12.28 -10.77 26.71
CA ILE A 608 10.93 -10.20 26.57
C ILE A 608 10.66 -9.24 27.72
N LYS A 609 10.21 -8.03 27.38
CA LYS A 609 9.68 -7.05 28.32
C LYS A 609 8.21 -6.80 28.00
N VAL A 610 7.34 -6.84 29.00
CA VAL A 610 5.92 -6.50 28.84
C VAL A 610 5.66 -5.15 29.50
N GLN A 611 5.19 -4.17 28.71
CA GLN A 611 4.97 -2.81 29.18
C GLN A 611 3.79 -2.17 28.43
N PRO A 612 2.55 -2.45 28.85
CA PRO A 612 1.36 -1.84 28.24
C PRO A 612 1.42 -0.31 28.25
N ARG A 613 0.72 0.33 27.31
CA ARG A 613 0.68 1.78 27.15
C ARG A 613 -0.74 2.33 27.22
N GLY A 614 -0.88 3.64 27.37
CA GLY A 614 -2.15 4.35 27.39
C GLY A 614 -3.10 3.81 28.44
N LYS A 615 -4.37 3.64 28.11
CA LYS A 615 -5.40 3.09 28.99
C LYS A 615 -5.05 1.72 29.56
N LEU A 616 -4.42 0.86 28.77
CA LEU A 616 -4.04 -0.48 29.24
C LEU A 616 -2.99 -0.45 30.36
N ALA A 617 -2.15 0.58 30.42
CA ALA A 617 -1.16 0.76 31.48
C ALA A 617 -1.79 1.12 32.85
N THR A 618 -3.05 1.53 32.87
CA THR A 618 -3.75 1.87 34.14
C THR A 618 -4.37 0.65 34.83
N LEU A 619 -4.37 -0.50 34.16
CA LEU A 619 -4.96 -1.75 34.66
C LEU A 619 -3.92 -2.56 35.45
N ALA A 620 -4.37 -3.36 36.41
CA ALA A 620 -3.52 -4.32 37.09
C ALA A 620 -2.96 -5.35 36.09
N LEU A 621 -1.65 -5.44 35.96
CA LEU A 621 -1.00 -6.27 34.94
C LEU A 621 -0.72 -7.69 35.45
N TRP A 622 -1.16 -8.68 34.68
CA TRP A 622 -0.86 -10.10 34.86
C TRP A 622 -0.11 -10.63 33.64
N VAL A 623 1.05 -11.22 33.84
CA VAL A 623 1.90 -11.76 32.76
C VAL A 623 2.11 -13.25 32.96
N ASN A 624 1.72 -14.07 32.01
CA ASN A 624 1.82 -15.53 32.04
C ASN A 624 1.30 -16.12 33.37
N GLY A 625 0.14 -15.63 33.84
CA GLY A 625 -0.51 -16.08 35.06
C GLY A 625 0.01 -15.50 36.38
N SER A 626 1.05 -14.66 36.33
CA SER A 626 1.61 -14.02 37.54
C SER A 626 1.35 -12.53 37.53
N GLN A 627 0.95 -11.96 38.67
CA GLN A 627 0.79 -10.50 38.78
C GLN A 627 2.17 -9.82 38.69
N SER A 628 2.29 -8.88 37.80
CA SER A 628 3.53 -8.10 37.65
C SER A 628 3.60 -7.01 38.74
N THR A 629 4.71 -6.97 39.46
CA THR A 629 5.00 -5.93 40.45
C THR A 629 5.72 -4.72 39.84
N ASP A 630 6.18 -4.82 38.60
CA ASP A 630 6.89 -3.77 37.87
C ASP A 630 5.91 -2.75 37.23
N HIS A 631 5.10 -2.10 38.04
CA HIS A 631 4.48 -0.84 37.66
C HIS A 631 5.51 0.28 37.81
N ALA A 632 6.42 0.40 36.84
CA ALA A 632 7.22 1.61 36.72
C ALA A 632 6.28 2.77 36.37
N GLN A 633 5.91 3.55 37.39
CA GLN A 633 5.28 4.86 37.21
C GLN A 633 6.23 5.73 36.39
N THR A 634 6.01 5.84 35.10
CA THR A 634 6.53 6.95 34.30
C THR A 634 5.41 7.98 34.18
N LYS A 635 5.50 8.99 35.04
CA LYS A 635 4.77 10.25 34.88
C LYS A 635 5.20 10.98 33.61
#